data_76a7a0c505f67d435c677042a8832b1c
#
_entry.id   76a7a0c505f67d435c677042a8832b1c
#
_cell.length_a   1.000
_cell.length_b   1.000
_cell.length_c   1.000
_cell.angle_alpha   90.00
_cell.angle_beta   90.00
_cell.angle_gamma   90.00
#
_symmetry.space_group_name_H-M   'P 1'
#
loop_
_entity.id
_entity.type
_entity.pdbx_description
1 polymer ?
#
loop_
_entity_poly.entity_id
_entity_poly.type
_entity_poly.pdbx_seq_one_letter_code
_entity_poly.pdbx_strand_id
1 'polypeptide(L)'
;MSDHILSLNETFESGRTYICNAPRIDVKNEDATNISRHEFPPVKTAFYLENLSDVTLDFNGATLCMHGDIQPFTLVDCKNVTIKNVVVENERSHYTEGTVVSSWPGQYRIRMNEKYPFDVRDKNLIVFGDGWRNDEIEKHPLMFMQFFDGKTRKGTGYTPLVNIGKTTPPYDKKHFYVHHLTAHKKGNDLILRGGLWMRRQKRGTHVVLEHETRHTGTLVALRCDNCTLDNFRILNGSGMGIVPICCHNVTLNKLLFTYDDHSHGFVSNAADGLHTFACSGNLTMNDCVFEGMIDDALNIHGNYFLLQKTENDRAVVKIGSLAFSDENGPISHTYYFPLREGDDITVNKGKTMDIRDRYTVKKIRPLGSGKYELTLDRPATGEKGDLIEDISAQVDLTMKNCVFGKTNTHLRFQTRGKVLIENCVTELPFWLTGDTTYWFESSPCTDFTVKNCRFVGKQAFIRSIPEITPTDTLPYYHKNVTVENCTFDSHVLFDGRYTDNITFTGNKCVGKKKPIIIAKKCGKISADNAVILR
;
A
#
# COMPACT_ATOMS: atom_id res chain seq x y z
N MET A 1 13.39 33.95 -12.17
CA MET A 1 11.93 33.73 -12.07
C MET A 1 11.52 34.28 -10.72
N SER A 2 10.46 35.09 -10.64
CA SER A 2 9.96 35.55 -9.33
C SER A 2 9.25 34.38 -8.64
N ASP A 3 9.69 34.06 -7.42
CA ASP A 3 9.00 33.06 -6.59
C ASP A 3 7.60 33.57 -6.22
N HIS A 4 6.63 32.65 -6.25
CA HIS A 4 5.25 32.93 -5.84
C HIS A 4 5.05 32.42 -4.41
N ILE A 5 4.20 33.11 -3.65
CA ILE A 5 3.86 32.66 -2.29
C ILE A 5 2.89 31.48 -2.40
N LEU A 6 3.23 30.36 -1.74
CA LEU A 6 2.36 29.21 -1.64
C LEU A 6 1.24 29.47 -0.63
N SER A 7 0.00 29.43 -1.08
CA SER A 7 -1.19 29.57 -0.24
C SER A 7 -2.24 28.50 -0.55
N LEU A 8 -3.18 28.30 0.38
CA LEU A 8 -4.35 27.43 0.15
C LEU A 8 -5.26 28.04 -0.94
N ASN A 9 -5.87 27.16 -1.73
CA ASN A 9 -6.78 27.55 -2.83
C ASN A 9 -6.10 28.43 -3.91
N GLU A 10 -4.79 28.37 -4.01
CA GLU A 10 -4.02 29.03 -5.08
C GLU A 10 -4.40 28.45 -6.44
N THR A 11 -4.45 29.31 -7.45
CA THR A 11 -4.51 28.88 -8.85
C THR A 11 -3.10 28.67 -9.35
N PHE A 12 -2.69 27.41 -9.48
CA PHE A 12 -1.36 27.07 -9.92
C PHE A 12 -1.17 27.25 -11.43
N GLU A 13 0.01 27.69 -11.84
CA GLU A 13 0.39 27.88 -13.24
C GLU A 13 1.65 27.04 -13.56
N SER A 14 1.72 26.56 -14.80
CA SER A 14 2.90 25.86 -15.31
C SER A 14 4.14 26.73 -15.32
N GLY A 15 5.31 26.13 -15.08
CA GLY A 15 6.62 26.83 -15.09
C GLY A 15 6.87 27.66 -13.84
N ARG A 16 6.14 27.45 -12.74
CA ARG A 16 6.24 28.26 -11.53
C ARG A 16 6.81 27.48 -10.33
N THR A 17 7.51 28.24 -9.48
CA THR A 17 7.88 27.80 -8.14
C THR A 17 7.08 28.59 -7.11
N TYR A 18 6.41 27.87 -6.21
CA TYR A 18 5.64 28.41 -5.09
C TYR A 18 6.35 28.08 -3.80
N ILE A 19 6.62 29.11 -2.96
CA ILE A 19 7.37 28.97 -1.71
C ILE A 19 6.47 29.32 -0.52
N CYS A 20 6.40 28.43 0.46
CA CYS A 20 5.71 28.68 1.70
C CYS A 20 6.53 29.59 2.63
N ASN A 21 5.91 30.67 3.11
CA ASN A 21 6.52 31.60 4.07
C ASN A 21 6.03 31.39 5.51
N ALA A 22 5.01 30.53 5.70
CA ALA A 22 4.49 30.22 7.02
C ALA A 22 5.17 28.96 7.58
N PRO A 23 5.48 28.89 8.89
CA PRO A 23 6.05 27.66 9.51
C PRO A 23 5.02 26.54 9.63
N ARG A 24 3.71 26.85 9.55
CA ARG A 24 2.58 25.93 9.66
C ARG A 24 1.39 26.41 8.84
N ILE A 25 0.72 25.46 8.21
CA ILE A 25 -0.56 25.65 7.51
C ILE A 25 -1.55 24.66 8.11
N ASP A 26 -2.57 25.16 8.81
CA ASP A 26 -3.69 24.35 9.29
C ASP A 26 -4.81 24.42 8.25
N VAL A 27 -5.28 23.26 7.78
CA VAL A 27 -6.31 23.13 6.74
C VAL A 27 -7.55 22.52 7.36
N LYS A 28 -8.61 23.30 7.48
CA LYS A 28 -9.91 22.83 7.97
C LYS A 28 -10.85 22.47 6.82
N ASN A 29 -11.91 21.75 7.14
CA ASN A 29 -12.92 21.35 6.15
C ASN A 29 -13.52 22.50 5.35
N GLU A 30 -13.70 23.66 5.97
CA GLU A 30 -14.18 24.88 5.33
C GLU A 30 -13.14 25.54 4.42
N ASP A 31 -11.85 25.35 4.72
CA ASP A 31 -10.76 25.95 3.95
C ASP A 31 -10.42 25.14 2.69
N ALA A 32 -10.65 23.83 2.70
CA ALA A 32 -10.41 22.96 1.56
C ALA A 32 -11.60 23.03 0.59
N THR A 33 -11.47 23.89 -0.44
CA THR A 33 -12.52 24.11 -1.45
C THR A 33 -12.39 23.20 -2.67
N ASN A 34 -11.20 22.68 -2.94
CA ASN A 34 -10.96 21.73 -4.02
C ASN A 34 -11.52 20.34 -3.67
N ILE A 35 -12.11 19.68 -4.67
CA ILE A 35 -12.67 18.34 -4.52
C ILE A 35 -12.04 17.43 -5.56
N SER A 36 -11.28 16.45 -5.11
CA SER A 36 -10.88 15.34 -5.97
C SER A 36 -12.08 14.42 -6.19
N ARG A 37 -12.40 14.18 -7.46
CA ARG A 37 -13.46 13.25 -7.88
C ARG A 37 -12.90 11.92 -8.37
N HIS A 38 -11.63 11.71 -8.10
CA HIS A 38 -10.92 10.50 -8.48
C HIS A 38 -10.99 9.42 -7.41
N GLU A 39 -11.47 9.77 -6.23
CA GLU A 39 -11.80 8.89 -5.13
C GLU A 39 -13.32 8.70 -5.01
N PHE A 40 -13.73 7.66 -4.30
CA PHE A 40 -15.14 7.43 -3.98
C PHE A 40 -15.34 7.08 -2.51
N PRO A 41 -16.15 7.86 -1.83
CA PRO A 41 -16.76 9.12 -2.28
C PRO A 41 -15.71 10.18 -2.67
N PRO A 42 -16.06 11.22 -3.44
CA PRO A 42 -15.15 12.34 -3.70
C PRO A 42 -14.63 12.95 -2.40
N VAL A 43 -13.35 13.29 -2.36
CA VAL A 43 -12.70 13.84 -1.17
C VAL A 43 -12.28 15.29 -1.34
N LYS A 44 -12.28 16.03 -0.25
CA LYS A 44 -11.67 17.34 -0.20
C LYS A 44 -10.16 17.23 -0.29
N THR A 45 -9.53 18.15 -1.01
CA THR A 45 -8.07 18.19 -1.13
C THR A 45 -7.54 19.60 -0.90
N ALA A 46 -6.42 19.69 -0.17
CA ALA A 46 -5.81 20.98 0.14
C ALA A 46 -5.10 21.57 -1.08
N PHE A 47 -4.27 20.78 -1.76
CA PHE A 47 -3.52 21.18 -2.95
C PHE A 47 -3.92 20.30 -4.12
N TYR A 48 -4.61 20.91 -5.10
CA TYR A 48 -5.07 20.23 -6.31
C TYR A 48 -4.36 20.80 -7.54
N LEU A 49 -3.61 19.98 -8.24
CA LEU A 49 -2.89 20.33 -9.46
C LEU A 49 -3.41 19.45 -10.60
N GLU A 50 -3.84 20.07 -11.69
CA GLU A 50 -4.35 19.35 -12.85
C GLU A 50 -3.85 19.98 -14.15
N ASN A 51 -3.37 19.13 -15.09
CA ASN A 51 -2.88 19.56 -16.40
C ASN A 51 -1.74 20.59 -16.35
N LEU A 52 -0.87 20.50 -15.33
CA LEU A 52 0.22 21.44 -15.13
C LEU A 52 1.58 20.80 -15.44
N SER A 53 2.53 21.64 -15.88
CA SER A 53 3.90 21.21 -16.15
C SER A 53 4.91 22.12 -15.47
N ASP A 54 6.06 21.52 -15.04
CA ASP A 54 7.20 22.24 -14.50
C ASP A 54 6.85 23.09 -13.26
N VAL A 55 6.11 22.50 -12.31
CA VAL A 55 5.68 23.15 -11.07
C VAL A 55 6.48 22.63 -9.87
N THR A 56 6.94 23.56 -9.05
CA THR A 56 7.56 23.24 -7.76
C THR A 56 6.77 23.85 -6.61
N LEU A 57 6.36 23.00 -5.66
CA LEU A 57 5.79 23.43 -4.38
C LEU A 57 6.87 23.22 -3.30
N ASP A 58 7.47 24.30 -2.82
CA ASP A 58 8.46 24.29 -1.75
C ASP A 58 7.83 24.77 -0.44
N PHE A 59 7.62 23.86 0.46
CA PHE A 59 7.04 24.18 1.78
C PHE A 59 8.06 24.80 2.75
N ASN A 60 9.34 24.88 2.36
CA ASN A 60 10.39 25.53 3.15
C ASN A 60 10.47 25.02 4.61
N GLY A 61 10.13 23.76 4.84
CA GLY A 61 10.11 23.12 6.16
C GLY A 61 8.80 23.29 6.93
N ALA A 62 7.77 23.89 6.34
CA ALA A 62 6.47 24.08 7.00
C ALA A 62 5.78 22.74 7.32
N THR A 63 5.02 22.76 8.40
CA THR A 63 4.06 21.70 8.75
C THR A 63 2.71 21.99 8.11
N LEU A 64 2.19 21.03 7.35
CA LEU A 64 0.86 21.02 6.77
C LEU A 64 -0.02 20.09 7.61
N CYS A 65 -0.97 20.66 8.37
CA CYS A 65 -1.84 19.94 9.28
C CYS A 65 -3.29 19.86 8.78
N MET A 66 -3.79 18.65 8.59
CA MET A 66 -5.18 18.42 8.19
C MET A 66 -6.10 18.32 9.40
N HIS A 67 -7.17 19.11 9.42
CA HIS A 67 -8.27 19.07 10.38
C HIS A 67 -9.51 18.48 9.72
N GLY A 68 -9.68 17.17 9.85
CA GLY A 68 -10.78 16.45 9.22
C GLY A 68 -10.34 15.46 8.17
N ASP A 69 -11.28 15.08 7.30
CA ASP A 69 -11.05 14.10 6.24
C ASP A 69 -10.66 14.81 4.94
N ILE A 70 -9.42 15.27 4.90
CA ILE A 70 -8.88 16.08 3.81
C ILE A 70 -7.62 15.40 3.26
N GLN A 71 -7.56 15.22 1.95
CA GLN A 71 -6.37 14.76 1.25
C GLN A 71 -5.38 15.92 1.06
N PRO A 72 -4.14 15.83 1.54
CA PRO A 72 -3.16 16.91 1.39
C PRO A 72 -2.88 17.28 -0.07
N PHE A 73 -2.62 16.27 -0.93
CA PHE A 73 -2.21 16.52 -2.31
C PHE A 73 -2.95 15.63 -3.31
N THR A 74 -3.43 16.24 -4.40
CA THR A 74 -3.93 15.54 -5.58
C THR A 74 -3.25 16.09 -6.82
N LEU A 75 -2.61 15.24 -7.61
CA LEU A 75 -2.00 15.58 -8.90
C LEU A 75 -2.68 14.79 -10.01
N VAL A 76 -3.12 15.44 -11.07
CA VAL A 76 -3.82 14.81 -12.19
C VAL A 76 -3.23 15.31 -13.51
N ASP A 77 -2.82 14.36 -14.37
CA ASP A 77 -2.30 14.69 -15.71
C ASP A 77 -1.17 15.75 -15.71
N CYS A 78 -0.34 15.73 -14.67
CA CYS A 78 0.75 16.69 -14.50
C CYS A 78 2.08 16.14 -15.01
N LYS A 79 3.02 17.06 -15.32
CA LYS A 79 4.36 16.71 -15.77
C LYS A 79 5.43 17.52 -15.04
N ASN A 80 6.54 16.87 -14.66
CA ASN A 80 7.68 17.51 -13.95
C ASN A 80 7.22 18.28 -12.71
N VAL A 81 6.47 17.65 -11.82
CA VAL A 81 6.03 18.27 -10.56
C VAL A 81 6.95 17.86 -9.43
N THR A 82 7.41 18.83 -8.65
CA THR A 82 8.20 18.60 -7.43
C THR A 82 7.47 19.16 -6.22
N ILE A 83 7.28 18.33 -5.18
CA ILE A 83 6.80 18.75 -3.86
C ILE A 83 7.94 18.48 -2.87
N LYS A 84 8.36 19.51 -2.14
CA LYS A 84 9.53 19.38 -1.27
C LYS A 84 9.44 20.13 0.06
N ASN A 85 10.29 19.69 1.00
CA ASN A 85 10.50 20.35 2.30
C ASN A 85 9.19 20.49 3.11
N VAL A 86 8.38 19.44 3.20
CA VAL A 86 7.09 19.48 3.90
C VAL A 86 7.02 18.42 5.00
N VAL A 87 6.39 18.78 6.11
CA VAL A 87 5.94 17.84 7.13
C VAL A 87 4.41 17.77 7.06
N VAL A 88 3.86 16.60 6.82
CA VAL A 88 2.40 16.37 6.78
C VAL A 88 1.97 15.67 8.06
N GLU A 89 0.94 16.21 8.70
CA GLU A 89 0.31 15.59 9.85
C GLU A 89 -1.22 15.77 9.79
N ASN A 90 -1.93 14.96 10.58
CA ASN A 90 -3.35 15.14 10.84
C ASN A 90 -3.53 15.51 12.30
N GLU A 91 -4.40 16.46 12.59
CA GLU A 91 -4.81 16.78 13.97
C GLU A 91 -5.32 15.51 14.67
N ARG A 92 -6.14 14.75 13.94
CA ARG A 92 -6.71 13.48 14.39
C ARG A 92 -6.69 12.45 13.27
N SER A 93 -5.76 11.49 13.36
CA SER A 93 -5.67 10.39 12.40
C SER A 93 -6.84 9.41 12.53
N HIS A 94 -7.14 8.69 11.45
CA HIS A 94 -8.24 7.72 11.38
C HIS A 94 -7.88 6.35 11.99
N TYR A 95 -7.00 6.30 12.93
CA TYR A 95 -6.76 5.17 13.84
C TYR A 95 -6.78 5.67 15.27
N THR A 96 -6.83 4.80 16.23
CA THR A 96 -6.89 5.15 17.64
C THR A 96 -5.90 4.30 18.42
N GLU A 97 -5.12 4.93 19.27
CA GLU A 97 -4.06 4.25 20.01
C GLU A 97 -4.32 4.20 21.51
N GLY A 98 -3.84 3.15 22.13
CA GLY A 98 -3.93 2.99 23.57
C GLY A 98 -3.01 1.90 24.11
N THR A 99 -3.04 1.71 25.43
CA THR A 99 -2.21 0.71 26.12
C THR A 99 -3.08 -0.27 26.88
N VAL A 100 -2.85 -1.56 26.71
CA VAL A 100 -3.53 -2.62 27.45
C VAL A 100 -3.18 -2.53 28.94
N VAL A 101 -4.15 -2.20 29.76
CA VAL A 101 -4.00 -2.16 31.24
C VAL A 101 -4.36 -3.47 31.90
N SER A 102 -5.27 -4.23 31.30
CA SER A 102 -5.57 -5.62 31.67
C SER A 102 -6.25 -6.38 30.52
N SER A 103 -6.09 -7.70 30.51
CA SER A 103 -6.70 -8.55 29.50
C SER A 103 -7.02 -9.93 30.08
N TRP A 104 -8.16 -10.48 29.64
CA TRP A 104 -8.63 -11.85 29.86
C TRP A 104 -9.04 -12.44 28.53
N PRO A 105 -9.22 -13.77 28.43
CA PRO A 105 -9.85 -14.35 27.24
C PRO A 105 -11.22 -13.69 26.99
N GLY A 106 -11.41 -13.14 25.78
CA GLY A 106 -12.63 -12.45 25.41
C GLY A 106 -12.78 -11.00 25.89
N GLN A 107 -11.78 -10.41 26.58
CA GLN A 107 -11.88 -9.02 27.00
C GLN A 107 -10.53 -8.31 27.04
N TYR A 108 -10.50 -7.07 26.52
CA TYR A 108 -9.39 -6.13 26.70
C TYR A 108 -9.88 -4.89 27.44
N ARG A 109 -9.08 -4.39 28.38
CA ARG A 109 -9.21 -3.05 28.94
C ARG A 109 -8.01 -2.24 28.50
N ILE A 110 -8.27 -1.17 27.76
CA ILE A 110 -7.29 -0.34 27.07
C ILE A 110 -7.37 1.07 27.62
N ARG A 111 -6.28 1.60 28.14
CA ARG A 111 -6.14 3.01 28.44
C ARG A 111 -5.91 3.74 27.13
N MET A 112 -6.88 4.55 26.72
CA MET A 112 -6.79 5.32 25.49
C MET A 112 -5.80 6.47 25.66
N ASN A 113 -5.05 6.76 24.60
CA ASN A 113 -4.21 7.95 24.54
C ASN A 113 -5.11 9.20 24.45
N GLU A 114 -4.77 10.25 25.18
CA GLU A 114 -5.59 11.48 25.30
C GLU A 114 -5.77 12.22 23.97
N LYS A 115 -4.85 12.06 23.02
CA LYS A 115 -4.97 12.59 21.65
C LYS A 115 -6.12 11.95 20.84
N TYR A 116 -6.69 10.84 21.30
CA TYR A 116 -7.71 10.09 20.58
C TYR A 116 -9.04 10.12 21.35
N PRO A 117 -9.82 11.20 21.24
CA PRO A 117 -11.13 11.28 21.88
C PRO A 117 -12.06 10.20 21.36
N PHE A 118 -12.83 9.61 22.27
CA PHE A 118 -13.80 8.56 21.97
C PHE A 118 -15.01 8.61 22.88
N ASP A 119 -16.09 8.03 22.43
CA ASP A 119 -17.29 7.77 23.23
C ASP A 119 -17.82 6.35 22.96
N VAL A 120 -18.79 5.91 23.75
CA VAL A 120 -19.47 4.64 23.54
C VAL A 120 -20.98 4.87 23.63
N ARG A 121 -21.71 4.56 22.56
CA ARG A 121 -23.17 4.62 22.50
C ARG A 121 -23.72 3.28 22.04
N ASP A 122 -24.67 2.74 22.77
CA ASP A 122 -25.31 1.44 22.47
C ASP A 122 -24.31 0.30 22.20
N LYS A 123 -23.18 0.28 22.94
CA LYS A 123 -22.06 -0.66 22.79
C LYS A 123 -21.26 -0.48 21.50
N ASN A 124 -21.48 0.58 20.72
CA ASN A 124 -20.66 0.97 19.57
C ASN A 124 -19.54 1.91 20.04
N LEU A 125 -18.35 1.75 19.48
CA LEU A 125 -17.27 2.70 19.65
C LEU A 125 -17.47 3.88 18.70
N ILE A 126 -17.50 5.08 19.24
CA ILE A 126 -17.52 6.33 18.50
C ILE A 126 -16.17 7.00 18.70
N VAL A 127 -15.47 7.26 17.61
CA VAL A 127 -14.22 8.02 17.59
C VAL A 127 -14.41 9.26 16.74
N PHE A 128 -13.81 10.35 17.17
CA PHE A 128 -14.01 11.65 16.52
C PHE A 128 -12.78 12.54 16.68
N GLY A 129 -12.72 13.57 15.87
CA GLY A 129 -11.72 14.62 15.88
C GLY A 129 -12.32 15.92 15.37
N ASP A 130 -11.49 16.92 15.15
CA ASP A 130 -11.92 18.16 14.51
C ASP A 130 -12.34 17.88 13.07
N GLY A 131 -13.59 18.20 12.74
CA GLY A 131 -14.13 18.07 11.38
C GLY A 131 -14.48 16.65 10.91
N TRP A 132 -14.43 15.62 11.77
CA TRP A 132 -14.87 14.27 11.40
C TRP A 132 -15.33 13.39 12.57
N ARG A 133 -16.15 12.37 12.23
CA ARG A 133 -16.59 11.31 13.14
C ARG A 133 -16.75 10.01 12.36
N ASN A 134 -16.38 8.87 12.94
CA ASN A 134 -16.50 7.58 12.27
C ASN A 134 -17.95 7.14 11.99
N ASP A 135 -18.91 7.56 12.83
CA ASP A 135 -20.33 7.23 12.67
C ASP A 135 -21.05 8.10 11.61
N GLU A 136 -20.42 9.16 11.14
CA GLU A 136 -20.92 10.04 10.08
C GLU A 136 -20.29 9.73 8.71
N ILE A 137 -18.98 9.48 8.68
CA ILE A 137 -18.21 9.25 7.46
C ILE A 137 -18.20 7.78 7.08
N GLU A 138 -18.04 6.90 8.06
CA GLU A 138 -17.92 5.47 7.87
C GLU A 138 -19.00 4.72 8.62
N LYS A 139 -19.80 3.97 7.87
CA LYS A 139 -20.77 3.05 8.46
C LYS A 139 -20.11 1.84 9.14
N HIS A 140 -18.78 1.72 9.07
CA HIS A 140 -17.99 0.57 9.49
C HIS A 140 -16.77 0.99 10.29
N PRO A 141 -16.79 0.87 11.61
CA PRO A 141 -15.85 1.57 12.48
C PRO A 141 -14.49 0.91 12.66
N LEU A 142 -14.23 -0.32 12.19
CA LEU A 142 -12.96 -0.98 12.50
C LEU A 142 -12.62 -2.13 11.57
N MET A 143 -11.37 -2.16 11.05
CA MET A 143 -10.85 -3.31 10.28
C MET A 143 -10.06 -4.28 11.15
N PHE A 144 -9.02 -3.80 11.82
CA PHE A 144 -8.09 -4.62 12.59
C PHE A 144 -7.74 -3.97 13.91
N MET A 145 -7.30 -4.79 14.87
CA MET A 145 -6.52 -4.33 15.99
C MET A 145 -5.10 -4.84 15.83
N GLN A 146 -4.13 -3.95 15.85
CA GLN A 146 -2.72 -4.30 15.83
C GLN A 146 -2.08 -4.12 17.19
N PHE A 147 -1.14 -5.00 17.51
CA PHE A 147 -0.45 -5.02 18.79
C PHE A 147 1.03 -4.80 18.60
N PHE A 148 1.61 -4.00 19.49
CA PHE A 148 3.03 -3.66 19.49
C PHE A 148 3.62 -3.85 20.87
N ASP A 149 4.88 -4.20 20.93
CA ASP A 149 5.63 -4.14 22.17
C ASP A 149 5.81 -2.68 22.60
N GLY A 150 5.31 -2.34 23.80
CA GLY A 150 5.26 -0.96 24.27
C GLY A 150 6.64 -0.31 24.52
N LYS A 151 7.74 -1.07 24.45
CA LYS A 151 9.10 -0.54 24.65
C LYS A 151 9.87 -0.45 23.34
N THR A 152 9.79 -1.50 22.50
CA THR A 152 10.58 -1.62 21.29
C THR A 152 9.84 -1.13 20.05
N ARG A 153 8.56 -0.84 20.14
CA ARG A 153 7.64 -0.49 19.05
C ARG A 153 7.53 -1.56 17.96
N LYS A 154 8.04 -2.77 18.20
CA LYS A 154 7.94 -3.87 17.24
C LYS A 154 6.53 -4.43 17.24
N GLY A 155 6.02 -4.70 16.04
CA GLY A 155 4.78 -5.43 15.87
C GLY A 155 4.81 -6.80 16.53
N THR A 156 3.76 -7.16 17.26
CA THR A 156 3.62 -8.46 17.95
C THR A 156 2.46 -9.28 17.41
N GLY A 157 1.70 -8.73 16.48
CA GLY A 157 0.60 -9.40 15.80
C GLY A 157 -0.62 -8.50 15.63
N TYR A 158 -1.65 -9.07 15.02
CA TYR A 158 -2.93 -8.41 14.75
C TYR A 158 -4.09 -9.38 14.97
N THR A 159 -5.30 -8.83 15.07
CA THR A 159 -6.54 -9.64 15.11
C THR A 159 -7.02 -9.99 13.69
N PRO A 160 -7.93 -10.97 13.56
CA PRO A 160 -8.82 -11.03 12.41
C PRO A 160 -9.63 -9.72 12.26
N LEU A 161 -10.35 -9.58 11.16
CA LEU A 161 -11.29 -8.48 10.97
C LEU A 161 -12.27 -8.40 12.13
N VAL A 162 -12.44 -7.21 12.66
CA VAL A 162 -13.34 -6.95 13.81
C VAL A 162 -14.26 -5.79 13.50
N ASN A 163 -15.46 -5.84 14.06
CA ASN A 163 -16.41 -4.73 14.10
C ASN A 163 -16.76 -4.46 15.56
N ILE A 164 -16.63 -3.22 15.98
CA ILE A 164 -17.02 -2.80 17.34
C ILE A 164 -18.38 -2.14 17.27
N GLY A 165 -19.43 -2.94 17.43
CA GLY A 165 -20.81 -2.49 17.43
C GLY A 165 -21.77 -3.43 16.72
N LYS A 166 -22.96 -2.90 16.38
CA LYS A 166 -24.06 -3.68 15.80
C LYS A 166 -24.14 -3.64 14.27
N THR A 167 -23.41 -2.72 13.63
CA THR A 167 -23.43 -2.58 12.16
C THR A 167 -22.68 -3.71 11.49
N THR A 168 -23.23 -4.24 10.39
CA THR A 168 -22.56 -5.27 9.58
C THR A 168 -21.72 -4.58 8.52
N PRO A 169 -20.40 -4.84 8.44
CA PRO A 169 -19.56 -4.29 7.39
C PRO A 169 -20.01 -4.74 6.00
N PRO A 170 -19.75 -3.94 4.95
CA PRO A 170 -20.12 -4.27 3.56
C PRO A 170 -19.26 -5.37 2.92
N TYR A 171 -18.35 -5.97 3.66
CA TYR A 171 -17.45 -7.00 3.14
C TYR A 171 -18.18 -8.26 2.71
N ASP A 172 -17.71 -8.84 1.63
CA ASP A 172 -18.18 -10.12 1.14
C ASP A 172 -17.97 -11.21 2.23
N LYS A 173 -19.09 -11.67 2.79
CA LYS A 173 -19.12 -12.71 3.83
C LYS A 173 -18.51 -14.04 3.39
N LYS A 174 -18.31 -14.26 2.09
CA LYS A 174 -17.66 -15.46 1.55
C LYS A 174 -16.16 -15.48 1.78
N HIS A 175 -15.52 -14.31 1.85
CA HIS A 175 -14.07 -14.18 1.93
C HIS A 175 -13.58 -13.68 3.29
N PHE A 176 -14.43 -12.99 4.06
CA PHE A 176 -14.04 -12.45 5.36
C PHE A 176 -15.03 -12.82 6.47
N TYR A 177 -14.50 -13.47 7.49
CA TYR A 177 -15.23 -13.63 8.73
C TYR A 177 -14.93 -12.44 9.65
N VAL A 178 -15.96 -11.65 9.94
CA VAL A 178 -15.85 -10.48 10.82
C VAL A 178 -16.29 -10.84 12.23
N HIS A 179 -15.41 -10.66 13.18
CA HIS A 179 -15.72 -10.86 14.60
C HIS A 179 -16.38 -9.62 15.18
N HIS A 180 -17.49 -9.78 15.89
CA HIS A 180 -18.17 -8.68 16.56
C HIS A 180 -17.66 -8.49 17.99
N LEU A 181 -17.37 -7.24 18.34
CA LEU A 181 -17.02 -6.79 19.68
C LEU A 181 -18.07 -5.83 20.21
N THR A 182 -18.17 -5.74 21.52
CA THR A 182 -18.92 -4.68 22.20
C THR A 182 -17.99 -3.76 22.94
N ALA A 183 -18.25 -2.46 22.90
CA ALA A 183 -17.51 -1.44 23.61
C ALA A 183 -18.22 -1.01 24.89
N HIS A 184 -17.44 -0.69 25.93
CA HIS A 184 -17.87 -0.03 27.15
C HIS A 184 -16.81 1.01 27.54
N LYS A 185 -17.23 2.10 28.13
CA LYS A 185 -16.36 3.19 28.61
C LYS A 185 -16.32 3.21 30.12
N LYS A 186 -15.12 3.37 30.70
CA LYS A 186 -14.93 3.61 32.14
C LYS A 186 -13.82 4.65 32.31
N GLY A 187 -14.20 5.91 32.50
CA GLY A 187 -13.26 7.03 32.46
C GLY A 187 -12.58 7.09 31.09
N ASN A 188 -11.25 7.12 31.05
CA ASN A 188 -10.48 7.08 29.82
C ASN A 188 -10.08 5.64 29.39
N ASP A 189 -10.72 4.62 29.95
CA ASP A 189 -10.50 3.24 29.55
C ASP A 189 -11.63 2.76 28.63
N LEU A 190 -11.24 2.21 27.47
CA LEU A 190 -12.09 1.45 26.58
C LEU A 190 -12.06 -0.03 27.01
N ILE A 191 -13.22 -0.63 27.21
CA ILE A 191 -13.35 -2.06 27.49
C ILE A 191 -14.00 -2.72 26.29
N LEU A 192 -13.27 -3.58 25.60
CA LEU A 192 -13.74 -4.37 24.48
C LEU A 192 -14.06 -5.78 24.94
N ARG A 193 -15.24 -6.28 24.59
CA ARG A 193 -15.67 -7.65 24.87
C ARG A 193 -16.05 -8.37 23.59
N GLY A 194 -15.56 -9.61 23.45
CA GLY A 194 -15.79 -10.47 22.28
C GLY A 194 -15.73 -11.94 22.64
N GLY A 195 -15.45 -12.78 21.65
CA GLY A 195 -15.33 -14.22 21.83
C GLY A 195 -13.97 -14.65 22.41
N LEU A 196 -13.87 -15.95 22.76
CA LEU A 196 -12.64 -16.55 23.32
C LEU A 196 -11.44 -16.55 22.33
N TRP A 197 -11.65 -16.21 21.05
CA TRP A 197 -10.60 -15.97 20.06
C TRP A 197 -9.69 -14.78 20.43
N MET A 198 -10.17 -13.84 21.27
CA MET A 198 -9.38 -12.73 21.78
C MET A 198 -8.32 -13.26 22.76
N ARG A 199 -7.12 -13.46 22.24
CA ARG A 199 -5.98 -13.98 23.04
C ARG A 199 -5.54 -12.94 24.06
N ARG A 200 -5.13 -13.44 25.24
CA ARG A 200 -4.59 -12.58 26.29
C ARG A 200 -3.39 -11.78 25.81
N GLN A 201 -3.43 -10.47 26.05
CA GLN A 201 -2.33 -9.55 25.82
C GLN A 201 -1.60 -9.23 27.12
N LYS A 202 -0.31 -8.95 27.05
CA LYS A 202 0.45 -8.50 28.21
C LYS A 202 0.04 -7.07 28.60
N ARG A 203 0.07 -6.77 29.90
CA ARG A 203 -0.04 -5.38 30.36
C ARG A 203 1.11 -4.56 29.77
N GLY A 204 0.82 -3.35 29.30
CA GLY A 204 1.78 -2.50 28.61
C GLY A 204 1.93 -2.76 27.10
N THR A 205 1.21 -3.77 26.54
CA THR A 205 1.10 -3.90 25.08
C THR A 205 0.43 -2.65 24.53
N HIS A 206 1.03 -2.02 23.54
CA HIS A 206 0.41 -0.95 22.80
C HIS A 206 -0.55 -1.54 21.76
N VAL A 207 -1.75 -0.97 21.66
CA VAL A 207 -2.77 -1.41 20.71
C VAL A 207 -3.21 -0.25 19.84
N VAL A 208 -3.30 -0.53 18.55
CA VAL A 208 -3.84 0.36 17.54
C VAL A 208 -5.15 -0.21 17.05
N LEU A 209 -6.19 0.62 17.10
CA LEU A 209 -7.50 0.33 16.53
C LEU A 209 -7.54 1.01 15.17
N GLU A 210 -7.48 0.25 14.11
CA GLU A 210 -7.54 0.75 12.74
C GLU A 210 -9.01 0.97 12.36
N HIS A 211 -9.36 2.19 11.99
CA HIS A 211 -10.63 2.52 11.40
C HIS A 211 -10.50 2.39 9.89
N GLU A 212 -11.58 1.99 9.22
CA GLU A 212 -11.52 1.83 7.78
C GLU A 212 -11.49 3.18 7.07
N THR A 213 -10.32 3.57 6.56
CA THR A 213 -10.14 4.85 5.88
C THR A 213 -9.09 4.75 4.81
N ARG A 214 -9.42 4.09 3.70
CA ARG A 214 -8.52 4.01 2.55
C ARG A 214 -8.95 4.92 1.41
N HIS A 215 -9.98 5.74 1.60
CA HIS A 215 -10.49 6.60 0.55
C HIS A 215 -9.68 7.89 0.35
N THR A 216 -8.88 8.27 1.35
CA THR A 216 -7.90 9.35 1.22
C THR A 216 -6.47 8.83 1.13
N GLY A 217 -5.60 9.59 0.50
CA GLY A 217 -4.15 9.41 0.54
C GLY A 217 -3.47 10.67 1.03
N THR A 218 -2.23 10.57 1.50
CA THR A 218 -1.42 11.77 1.74
C THR A 218 -1.11 12.47 0.42
N LEU A 219 -0.80 11.69 -0.62
CA LEU A 219 -0.66 12.18 -1.98
C LEU A 219 -1.21 11.13 -2.95
N VAL A 220 -2.16 11.54 -3.80
CA VAL A 220 -2.63 10.75 -4.94
C VAL A 220 -2.17 11.44 -6.22
N ALA A 221 -1.37 10.73 -7.00
CA ALA A 221 -0.91 11.19 -8.31
C ALA A 221 -1.48 10.29 -9.40
N LEU A 222 -2.17 10.86 -10.36
CA LEU A 222 -2.87 10.14 -11.40
C LEU A 222 -2.37 10.55 -12.78
N ARG A 223 -1.89 9.58 -13.57
CA ARG A 223 -1.37 9.78 -14.94
C ARG A 223 -0.34 10.91 -15.05
N CYS A 224 0.49 11.05 -14.03
CA CYS A 224 1.53 12.06 -14.02
C CYS A 224 2.85 11.51 -14.57
N ASP A 225 3.67 12.41 -15.11
CA ASP A 225 5.00 12.08 -15.62
C ASP A 225 6.07 12.89 -14.87
N ASN A 226 7.13 12.22 -14.41
CA ASN A 226 8.24 12.81 -13.66
C ASN A 226 7.79 13.53 -12.37
N CYS A 227 7.16 12.81 -11.45
CA CYS A 227 6.81 13.33 -10.13
C CYS A 227 7.96 13.13 -9.14
N THR A 228 8.33 14.18 -8.41
CA THR A 228 9.38 14.13 -7.39
C THR A 228 8.86 14.57 -6.03
N LEU A 229 9.09 13.74 -5.00
CA LEU A 229 8.95 14.12 -3.60
C LEU A 229 10.36 14.19 -2.99
N ASP A 230 10.72 15.33 -2.42
CA ASP A 230 12.03 15.52 -1.83
C ASP A 230 11.94 16.12 -0.42
N ASN A 231 12.56 15.46 0.55
CA ASN A 231 12.46 15.85 1.96
C ASN A 231 10.99 16.01 2.40
N PHE A 232 10.22 14.93 2.20
CA PHE A 232 8.80 14.88 2.48
C PHE A 232 8.57 13.96 3.68
N ARG A 233 7.99 14.48 4.77
CA ARG A 233 7.79 13.73 6.01
C ARG A 233 6.31 13.56 6.33
N ILE A 234 5.90 12.35 6.70
CA ILE A 234 4.54 12.02 7.15
C ILE A 234 4.63 11.53 8.60
N LEU A 235 3.87 12.14 9.49
CA LEU A 235 3.90 11.82 10.93
C LEU A 235 2.77 10.90 11.37
N ASN A 236 1.58 11.09 10.82
CA ASN A 236 0.38 10.35 11.23
C ASN A 236 -0.71 10.39 10.13
N GLY A 237 -0.35 9.91 8.93
CA GLY A 237 -1.28 9.85 7.80
C GLY A 237 -2.59 9.13 8.13
N SER A 238 -3.72 9.66 7.68
CA SER A 238 -5.06 9.17 8.01
C SER A 238 -5.57 8.05 7.10
N GLY A 239 -4.94 7.83 5.96
CA GLY A 239 -5.33 6.83 4.97
C GLY A 239 -4.12 6.19 4.30
N MET A 240 -4.18 6.08 2.97
CA MET A 240 -3.04 5.67 2.16
C MET A 240 -1.93 6.72 2.23
N GLY A 241 -0.69 6.31 2.11
CA GLY A 241 0.44 7.24 2.07
C GLY A 241 0.59 7.90 0.70
N ILE A 242 1.56 7.47 -0.08
CA ILE A 242 1.84 7.97 -1.43
C ILE A 242 1.28 6.98 -2.45
N VAL A 243 0.37 7.44 -3.32
CA VAL A 243 -0.39 6.60 -4.25
C VAL A 243 -0.24 7.10 -5.70
N PRO A 244 0.84 6.73 -6.40
CA PRO A 244 0.95 6.95 -7.84
C PRO A 244 0.09 5.92 -8.60
N ILE A 245 -0.77 6.39 -9.49
CA ILE A 245 -1.66 5.60 -10.33
C ILE A 245 -1.39 5.93 -11.79
N CYS A 246 -1.04 4.94 -12.60
CA CYS A 246 -0.73 5.12 -14.02
C CYS A 246 0.34 6.20 -14.28
N CYS A 247 1.22 6.45 -13.34
CA CYS A 247 2.29 7.44 -13.45
C CYS A 247 3.49 6.86 -14.19
N HIS A 248 4.25 7.76 -14.84
CA HIS A 248 5.52 7.45 -15.47
C HIS A 248 6.64 8.21 -14.78
N ASN A 249 7.69 7.52 -14.32
CA ASN A 249 8.81 8.05 -13.55
C ASN A 249 8.41 8.77 -12.25
N VAL A 250 8.67 8.13 -11.14
CA VAL A 250 8.43 8.68 -9.80
C VAL A 250 9.74 8.67 -9.02
N THR A 251 10.10 9.79 -8.42
CA THR A 251 11.32 9.93 -7.62
C THR A 251 10.98 10.32 -6.19
N LEU A 252 11.47 9.55 -5.23
CA LEU A 252 11.27 9.74 -3.80
C LEU A 252 12.64 9.88 -3.13
N ASN A 253 13.02 11.11 -2.78
CA ASN A 253 14.24 11.41 -2.05
C ASN A 253 13.87 11.83 -0.63
N LYS A 254 14.40 11.13 0.38
CA LYS A 254 14.12 11.40 1.79
C LYS A 254 12.62 11.48 2.08
N LEU A 255 11.86 10.51 1.54
CA LEU A 255 10.48 10.31 1.96
C LEU A 255 10.48 9.59 3.31
N LEU A 256 9.92 10.24 4.34
CA LEU A 256 10.04 9.79 5.71
C LEU A 256 8.65 9.53 6.31
N PHE A 257 8.28 8.27 6.47
CA PHE A 257 7.19 7.85 7.34
C PHE A 257 7.77 7.62 8.74
N THR A 258 7.53 8.55 9.64
CA THR A 258 8.04 8.51 11.00
C THR A 258 6.97 9.03 11.95
N TYR A 259 6.96 8.59 13.17
CA TYR A 259 6.05 9.14 14.18
C TYR A 259 6.70 10.32 14.90
N ASP A 260 5.84 11.18 15.45
CA ASP A 260 6.28 12.23 16.35
C ASP A 260 6.66 11.61 17.71
N ASP A 261 7.91 11.73 18.11
CA ASP A 261 8.42 11.20 19.37
C ASP A 261 7.74 11.83 20.60
N HIS A 262 7.20 13.06 20.46
CA HIS A 262 6.48 13.76 21.52
C HIS A 262 5.04 13.25 21.71
N SER A 263 4.47 12.60 20.69
CA SER A 263 3.08 12.12 20.76
C SER A 263 2.91 10.76 21.39
N HIS A 264 4.00 10.04 21.67
CA HIS A 264 3.98 8.63 22.07
C HIS A 264 3.21 7.71 21.10
N GLY A 265 3.02 8.15 19.86
CA GLY A 265 2.40 7.37 18.80
C GLY A 265 3.28 6.22 18.31
N PHE A 266 2.63 5.16 17.78
CA PHE A 266 3.29 3.98 17.21
C PHE A 266 3.03 3.86 15.71
N VAL A 267 2.16 4.70 15.17
CA VAL A 267 1.72 4.68 13.78
C VAL A 267 2.09 5.98 13.10
N SER A 268 2.65 5.87 11.90
CA SER A 268 2.93 7.00 11.03
C SER A 268 1.95 7.11 9.87
N ASN A 269 1.25 6.01 9.53
CA ASN A 269 0.28 5.99 8.43
C ASN A 269 -0.78 4.89 8.65
N ALA A 270 -2.05 5.22 8.39
CA ALA A 270 -3.19 4.34 8.66
C ALA A 270 -3.35 3.17 7.68
N ALA A 271 -2.66 3.19 6.55
CA ALA A 271 -2.65 2.11 5.56
C ALA A 271 -1.26 1.98 4.93
N ASP A 272 -1.17 1.64 3.63
CA ASP A 272 0.09 1.46 2.91
C ASP A 272 0.95 2.73 2.94
N GLY A 273 2.27 2.56 3.01
CA GLY A 273 3.20 3.67 2.89
C GLY A 273 3.32 4.17 1.45
N LEU A 274 3.84 3.33 0.55
CA LEU A 274 3.86 3.58 -0.90
C LEU A 274 3.09 2.49 -1.62
N HIS A 275 2.08 2.89 -2.39
CA HIS A 275 1.24 1.98 -3.15
C HIS A 275 1.19 2.41 -4.62
N THR A 276 1.98 1.76 -5.47
CA THR A 276 1.99 2.09 -6.91
C THR A 276 1.06 1.18 -7.67
N PHE A 277 0.20 1.75 -8.48
CA PHE A 277 -0.77 1.01 -9.29
C PHE A 277 -0.60 1.31 -10.78
N ALA A 278 -0.28 0.29 -11.58
CA ALA A 278 -0.14 0.37 -13.04
C ALA A 278 0.78 1.51 -13.51
N CYS A 279 1.85 1.76 -12.78
CA CYS A 279 2.87 2.72 -13.12
C CYS A 279 3.88 2.13 -14.12
N SER A 280 4.69 3.00 -14.74
CA SER A 280 5.72 2.62 -15.70
C SER A 280 6.98 3.47 -15.56
N GLY A 281 8.05 3.10 -16.29
CA GLY A 281 9.32 3.79 -16.20
C GLY A 281 10.05 3.55 -14.89
N ASN A 282 10.74 4.55 -14.36
CA ASN A 282 11.59 4.41 -13.20
C ASN A 282 10.86 4.83 -11.91
N LEU A 283 10.88 3.97 -10.90
CA LEU A 283 10.59 4.31 -9.52
C LEU A 283 11.91 4.37 -8.76
N THR A 284 12.33 5.57 -8.37
CA THR A 284 13.59 5.79 -7.66
C THR A 284 13.32 6.18 -6.21
N MET A 285 13.94 5.47 -5.27
CA MET A 285 13.81 5.71 -3.83
C MET A 285 15.20 5.84 -3.21
N ASN A 286 15.51 7.01 -2.68
CA ASN A 286 16.80 7.29 -2.04
C ASN A 286 16.61 7.81 -0.62
N ASP A 287 17.35 7.23 0.33
CA ASP A 287 17.42 7.69 1.73
C ASP A 287 16.03 7.76 2.42
N CYS A 288 15.09 6.87 2.04
CA CYS A 288 13.72 6.86 2.55
C CYS A 288 13.60 6.04 3.85
N VAL A 289 12.65 6.41 4.70
CA VAL A 289 12.34 5.71 5.95
C VAL A 289 10.85 5.38 6.00
N PHE A 290 10.54 4.11 6.24
CA PHE A 290 9.17 3.60 6.35
C PHE A 290 9.00 2.87 7.68
N GLU A 291 8.53 3.57 8.69
CA GLU A 291 8.27 3.04 10.03
C GLU A 291 6.82 3.30 10.46
N GLY A 292 6.17 2.31 11.05
CA GLY A 292 4.87 2.49 11.70
C GLY A 292 3.65 2.52 10.77
N MET A 293 3.70 1.95 9.57
CA MET A 293 2.49 1.76 8.75
C MET A 293 1.62 0.63 9.34
N ILE A 294 0.31 0.75 9.16
CA ILE A 294 -0.64 -0.29 9.59
C ILE A 294 -0.81 -1.38 8.53
N ASP A 295 -0.59 -1.06 7.26
CA ASP A 295 -0.59 -2.01 6.14
C ASP A 295 0.77 -2.01 5.41
N ASP A 296 0.86 -2.40 4.15
CA ASP A 296 2.10 -2.62 3.42
C ASP A 296 3.02 -1.40 3.45
N ALA A 297 4.29 -1.60 3.82
CA ALA A 297 5.26 -0.51 3.75
C ALA A 297 5.47 -0.06 2.30
N LEU A 298 5.46 -1.04 1.39
CA LEU A 298 5.59 -0.85 -0.04
C LEU A 298 4.73 -1.90 -0.75
N ASN A 299 3.90 -1.48 -1.70
CA ASN A 299 3.19 -2.34 -2.64
C ASN A 299 3.37 -1.81 -4.07
N ILE A 300 4.04 -2.58 -4.92
CA ILE A 300 4.26 -2.26 -6.33
C ILE A 300 3.52 -3.29 -7.16
N HIS A 301 2.52 -2.86 -7.92
CA HIS A 301 1.74 -3.79 -8.75
C HIS A 301 1.06 -3.13 -9.96
N GLY A 302 0.76 -3.95 -10.96
CA GLY A 302 -0.25 -3.69 -11.98
C GLY A 302 -1.58 -4.31 -11.60
N ASN A 303 -2.44 -4.58 -12.59
CA ASN A 303 -3.72 -5.24 -12.35
C ASN A 303 -3.98 -6.33 -13.39
N TYR A 304 -4.66 -7.40 -12.97
CA TYR A 304 -5.25 -8.36 -13.89
C TYR A 304 -6.70 -7.97 -14.18
N PHE A 305 -7.09 -8.03 -15.46
CA PHE A 305 -8.47 -7.84 -15.87
C PHE A 305 -9.10 -9.19 -16.17
N LEU A 306 -10.34 -9.37 -15.77
CA LEU A 306 -11.11 -10.58 -16.04
C LEU A 306 -11.72 -10.52 -17.45
N LEU A 307 -11.31 -11.42 -18.33
CA LEU A 307 -11.93 -11.58 -19.65
C LEU A 307 -13.37 -12.10 -19.49
N GLN A 308 -14.31 -11.39 -20.09
CA GLN A 308 -15.74 -11.76 -20.09
C GLN A 308 -16.15 -12.47 -21.37
N LYS A 309 -15.70 -11.99 -22.51
CA LYS A 309 -15.90 -12.60 -23.83
C LYS A 309 -14.91 -12.05 -24.87
N THR A 310 -14.74 -12.80 -25.96
CA THR A 310 -14.05 -12.37 -27.17
C THR A 310 -14.97 -12.50 -28.37
N GLU A 311 -14.86 -11.61 -29.36
CA GLU A 311 -15.60 -11.62 -30.61
C GLU A 311 -14.81 -10.89 -31.69
N ASN A 312 -14.35 -11.60 -32.73
CA ASN A 312 -13.44 -11.08 -33.73
C ASN A 312 -12.18 -10.45 -33.09
N ASP A 313 -11.90 -9.19 -33.35
CA ASP A 313 -10.81 -8.40 -32.77
C ASP A 313 -11.18 -7.70 -31.45
N ARG A 314 -12.29 -8.07 -30.83
CA ARG A 314 -12.80 -7.42 -29.62
C ARG A 314 -12.73 -8.35 -28.41
N ALA A 315 -12.33 -7.78 -27.29
CA ALA A 315 -12.35 -8.42 -25.98
C ALA A 315 -13.13 -7.54 -24.96
N VAL A 316 -14.11 -8.11 -24.30
CA VAL A 316 -14.79 -7.44 -23.19
C VAL A 316 -14.13 -7.87 -21.89
N VAL A 317 -13.66 -6.91 -21.13
CA VAL A 317 -12.95 -7.12 -19.86
C VAL A 317 -13.65 -6.41 -18.70
N LYS A 318 -13.45 -6.92 -17.51
CA LYS A 318 -13.83 -6.28 -16.25
C LYS A 318 -12.57 -6.11 -15.41
N ILE A 319 -12.45 -5.00 -14.67
CA ILE A 319 -11.38 -4.84 -13.67
C ILE A 319 -11.48 -6.00 -12.68
N GLY A 320 -10.36 -6.71 -12.50
CA GLY A 320 -10.26 -7.79 -11.52
C GLY A 320 -10.12 -7.18 -10.14
N SER A 321 -11.02 -7.52 -9.27
CA SER A 321 -10.90 -7.41 -7.82
C SER A 321 -12.18 -7.98 -7.21
N LEU A 322 -12.06 -8.99 -6.37
CA LEU A 322 -13.20 -9.52 -5.63
C LEU A 322 -13.46 -8.77 -4.33
N ALA A 323 -12.43 -8.10 -3.79
CA ALA A 323 -12.60 -7.27 -2.60
C ALA A 323 -13.67 -6.22 -2.79
N PHE A 324 -13.90 -5.89 -4.04
CA PHE A 324 -14.61 -4.70 -4.45
C PHE A 324 -15.65 -4.97 -5.54
N SER A 325 -16.10 -6.19 -5.67
CA SER A 325 -17.13 -6.60 -6.61
C SER A 325 -18.53 -6.32 -6.09
N ASP A 326 -18.79 -5.16 -5.50
CA ASP A 326 -20.14 -4.75 -5.27
C ASP A 326 -20.75 -4.29 -6.60
N GLU A 327 -21.92 -4.84 -6.96
CA GLU A 327 -22.65 -4.44 -8.17
C GLU A 327 -23.06 -2.96 -8.14
N ASN A 328 -22.94 -2.29 -6.98
CA ASN A 328 -23.48 -0.97 -6.69
C ASN A 328 -22.44 0.10 -6.35
N GLY A 329 -21.15 -0.21 -6.31
CA GLY A 329 -20.15 0.78 -5.93
C GLY A 329 -18.77 0.54 -6.51
N PRO A 330 -18.13 1.59 -7.02
CA PRO A 330 -16.75 1.57 -7.37
C PRO A 330 -15.90 1.75 -6.12
N ILE A 331 -14.73 1.15 -6.16
CA ILE A 331 -13.80 1.23 -5.05
C ILE A 331 -12.66 2.14 -5.39
N SER A 332 -12.08 2.69 -4.35
CA SER A 332 -11.15 3.78 -4.31
C SER A 332 -9.95 3.68 -5.27
N HIS A 333 -9.55 2.52 -5.68
CA HIS A 333 -8.39 2.35 -6.56
C HIS A 333 -8.73 2.05 -8.02
N THR A 334 -10.01 1.90 -8.37
CA THR A 334 -10.44 1.38 -9.67
C THR A 334 -11.23 2.37 -10.53
N TYR A 335 -11.22 3.66 -10.16
CA TYR A 335 -11.85 4.69 -10.97
C TYR A 335 -11.24 4.86 -12.34
N TYR A 336 -10.01 4.39 -12.50
CA TYR A 336 -9.29 4.45 -13.73
C TYR A 336 -9.11 3.08 -14.29
N PHE A 337 -9.56 2.92 -15.50
CA PHE A 337 -9.15 1.80 -16.30
C PHE A 337 -7.71 2.05 -16.72
N PRO A 338 -6.74 1.30 -16.19
CA PRO A 338 -5.34 1.66 -16.33
C PRO A 338 -4.75 1.37 -17.71
N LEU A 339 -5.40 0.52 -18.53
CA LEU A 339 -4.97 0.28 -19.92
C LEU A 339 -5.14 1.53 -20.79
N ARG A 340 -4.21 1.70 -21.69
CA ARG A 340 -4.20 2.78 -22.71
C ARG A 340 -4.23 2.19 -24.12
N GLU A 341 -4.69 2.97 -25.09
CA GLU A 341 -4.51 2.67 -26.48
C GLU A 341 -3.02 2.67 -26.82
N GLY A 342 -2.53 1.60 -27.43
CA GLY A 342 -1.12 1.35 -27.70
C GLY A 342 -0.44 0.38 -26.73
N ASP A 343 -1.05 0.07 -25.57
CA ASP A 343 -0.47 -0.87 -24.62
C ASP A 343 -0.45 -2.30 -25.17
N ASP A 344 0.63 -3.01 -24.84
CA ASP A 344 0.77 -4.43 -25.09
C ASP A 344 0.24 -5.23 -23.90
N ILE A 345 -0.58 -6.21 -24.20
CA ILE A 345 -1.22 -7.08 -23.21
C ILE A 345 -0.97 -8.56 -23.48
N THR A 346 -1.06 -9.37 -22.43
CA THR A 346 -1.17 -10.83 -22.56
C THR A 346 -2.55 -11.30 -22.13
N VAL A 347 -3.06 -12.33 -22.81
CA VAL A 347 -4.21 -13.12 -22.36
C VAL A 347 -3.65 -14.39 -21.73
N ASN A 348 -3.93 -14.60 -20.47
CA ASN A 348 -3.41 -15.68 -19.66
C ASN A 348 -4.53 -16.60 -19.20
N LYS A 349 -4.31 -17.92 -19.21
CA LYS A 349 -5.25 -18.88 -18.63
C LYS A 349 -5.38 -18.66 -17.15
N GLY A 350 -6.51 -18.19 -16.70
CA GLY A 350 -6.92 -17.95 -15.32
C GLY A 350 -5.90 -18.35 -14.24
N LYS A 351 -6.14 -19.46 -13.55
CA LYS A 351 -5.31 -19.90 -12.40
C LYS A 351 -3.89 -20.39 -12.74
N THR A 352 -3.61 -20.73 -13.99
CA THR A 352 -2.31 -21.29 -14.39
C THR A 352 -1.34 -20.25 -14.91
N MET A 353 -1.85 -19.12 -15.37
CA MET A 353 -1.08 -18.02 -15.97
C MET A 353 -0.32 -18.42 -17.26
N ASP A 354 -0.65 -19.56 -17.87
CA ASP A 354 -0.16 -19.90 -19.21
C ASP A 354 -0.61 -18.83 -20.21
N ILE A 355 0.32 -18.24 -20.93
CA ILE A 355 0.03 -17.22 -21.93
C ILE A 355 -0.65 -17.89 -23.12
N ARG A 356 -1.88 -17.50 -23.43
CA ARG A 356 -2.58 -17.91 -24.65
C ARG A 356 -2.09 -17.13 -25.85
N ASP A 357 -2.00 -15.79 -25.69
CA ASP A 357 -1.61 -14.90 -26.76
C ASP A 357 -1.20 -13.52 -26.24
N ARG A 358 -0.68 -12.68 -27.14
CA ARG A 358 -0.28 -11.28 -26.87
C ARG A 358 -0.95 -10.39 -27.90
N TYR A 359 -1.34 -9.19 -27.50
CA TYR A 359 -2.02 -8.20 -28.34
C TYR A 359 -1.54 -6.81 -28.02
N THR A 360 -1.72 -5.90 -29.01
CA THR A 360 -1.66 -4.46 -28.78
C THR A 360 -3.09 -3.89 -28.76
N VAL A 361 -3.42 -3.11 -27.75
CA VAL A 361 -4.73 -2.44 -27.61
C VAL A 361 -4.84 -1.30 -28.61
N LYS A 362 -5.80 -1.33 -29.53
CA LYS A 362 -6.02 -0.28 -30.53
C LYS A 362 -7.06 0.74 -30.10
N LYS A 363 -8.09 0.32 -29.37
CA LYS A 363 -9.16 1.18 -28.91
C LYS A 363 -9.76 0.66 -27.61
N ILE A 364 -10.18 1.58 -26.74
CA ILE A 364 -10.85 1.27 -25.48
C ILE A 364 -12.19 1.98 -25.44
N ARG A 365 -13.26 1.23 -25.15
CA ARG A 365 -14.62 1.77 -25.01
C ARG A 365 -15.23 1.34 -23.69
N PRO A 366 -15.60 2.26 -22.80
CA PRO A 366 -16.33 1.92 -21.58
C PRO A 366 -17.74 1.41 -21.90
N LEU A 367 -18.16 0.37 -21.18
CA LEU A 367 -19.48 -0.26 -21.31
C LEU A 367 -20.36 -0.05 -20.06
N GLY A 368 -19.82 0.60 -19.01
CA GLY A 368 -20.47 0.75 -17.72
C GLY A 368 -20.26 -0.46 -16.79
N SER A 369 -20.57 -0.28 -15.51
CA SER A 369 -20.42 -1.32 -14.47
C SER A 369 -19.01 -1.95 -14.41
N GLY A 370 -17.96 -1.12 -14.56
CA GLY A 370 -16.56 -1.56 -14.53
C GLY A 370 -16.14 -2.44 -15.72
N LYS A 371 -16.94 -2.48 -16.79
CA LYS A 371 -16.63 -3.24 -18.01
C LYS A 371 -16.14 -2.33 -19.12
N TYR A 372 -15.21 -2.85 -19.91
CA TYR A 372 -14.61 -2.16 -21.05
C TYR A 372 -14.51 -3.12 -22.24
N GLU A 373 -14.72 -2.59 -23.44
CA GLU A 373 -14.43 -3.28 -24.68
C GLU A 373 -13.09 -2.80 -25.23
N LEU A 374 -12.20 -3.74 -25.44
CA LEU A 374 -10.91 -3.51 -26.08
C LEU A 374 -11.03 -3.93 -27.55
N THR A 375 -10.61 -3.09 -28.48
CA THR A 375 -10.30 -3.49 -29.86
C THR A 375 -8.81 -3.82 -29.92
N LEU A 376 -8.46 -4.98 -30.41
CA LEU A 376 -7.09 -5.51 -30.46
C LEU A 376 -6.54 -5.43 -31.90
N ASP A 377 -5.22 -5.61 -32.02
CA ASP A 377 -4.52 -5.54 -33.33
C ASP A 377 -4.85 -6.72 -34.26
N ARG A 378 -5.45 -7.77 -33.76
CA ARG A 378 -5.87 -8.98 -34.50
C ARG A 378 -6.97 -9.74 -33.75
N PRO A 379 -7.57 -10.79 -34.40
CA PRO A 379 -8.64 -11.56 -33.75
C PRO A 379 -8.27 -12.07 -32.37
N ALA A 380 -9.13 -11.79 -31.40
CA ALA A 380 -8.93 -12.09 -29.98
C ALA A 380 -9.16 -13.58 -29.68
N THR A 381 -8.27 -14.17 -28.90
CA THR A 381 -8.43 -15.52 -28.33
C THR A 381 -8.60 -15.39 -26.81
N GLY A 382 -9.25 -16.37 -26.22
CA GLY A 382 -9.43 -16.44 -24.77
C GLY A 382 -10.85 -16.87 -24.40
N GLU A 383 -10.98 -17.29 -23.15
CA GLU A 383 -12.23 -17.79 -22.59
C GLU A 383 -12.65 -16.94 -21.40
N LYS A 384 -13.93 -16.94 -21.07
CA LYS A 384 -14.43 -16.26 -19.86
C LYS A 384 -13.68 -16.77 -18.63
N GLY A 385 -13.11 -15.84 -17.86
CA GLY A 385 -12.32 -16.14 -16.66
C GLY A 385 -10.80 -16.18 -16.91
N ASP A 386 -10.35 -16.06 -18.16
CA ASP A 386 -8.96 -15.77 -18.44
C ASP A 386 -8.59 -14.37 -17.92
N LEU A 387 -7.31 -14.17 -17.67
CA LEU A 387 -6.77 -12.93 -17.14
C LEU A 387 -6.01 -12.17 -18.21
N ILE A 388 -6.29 -10.90 -18.33
CA ILE A 388 -5.51 -9.97 -19.15
C ILE A 388 -4.55 -9.22 -18.25
N GLU A 389 -3.28 -9.20 -18.63
CA GLU A 389 -2.21 -8.47 -17.97
C GLU A 389 -1.68 -7.39 -18.91
N ASP A 390 -1.58 -6.17 -18.40
CA ASP A 390 -0.85 -5.09 -19.05
C ASP A 390 0.66 -5.30 -18.85
N ILE A 391 1.38 -5.54 -19.94
CA ILE A 391 2.83 -5.71 -19.92
C ILE A 391 3.61 -4.44 -20.31
N SER A 392 2.91 -3.35 -20.64
CA SER A 392 3.49 -2.03 -20.89
C SER A 392 3.64 -1.21 -19.61
N ALA A 393 2.70 -1.34 -18.67
CA ALA A 393 2.75 -0.67 -17.39
C ALA A 393 3.64 -1.43 -16.38
N GLN A 394 4.95 -1.34 -16.57
CA GLN A 394 5.94 -2.01 -15.71
C GLN A 394 6.93 -1.00 -15.14
N VAL A 395 7.24 -1.16 -13.87
CA VAL A 395 8.13 -0.26 -13.11
C VAL A 395 9.49 -0.90 -12.95
N ASP A 396 10.54 -0.16 -13.34
CA ASP A 396 11.92 -0.41 -12.93
C ASP A 396 12.16 0.26 -11.58
N LEU A 397 12.39 -0.53 -10.54
CA LEU A 397 12.66 -0.01 -9.19
C LEU A 397 14.16 0.10 -8.92
N THR A 398 14.60 1.28 -8.48
CA THR A 398 15.90 1.48 -7.84
C THR A 398 15.69 2.02 -6.43
N MET A 399 16.05 1.23 -5.41
CA MET A 399 15.90 1.58 -4.01
C MET A 399 17.27 1.55 -3.32
N LYS A 400 17.69 2.70 -2.75
CA LYS A 400 19.01 2.84 -2.11
C LYS A 400 18.91 3.49 -0.73
N ASN A 401 19.70 2.96 0.21
CA ASN A 401 19.87 3.50 1.57
C ASN A 401 18.54 3.64 2.34
N CYS A 402 17.53 2.82 2.06
CA CYS A 402 16.23 2.91 2.69
C CYS A 402 16.14 2.07 3.95
N VAL A 403 15.28 2.49 4.89
CA VAL A 403 15.01 1.79 6.16
C VAL A 403 13.54 1.44 6.27
N PHE A 404 13.24 0.17 6.61
CA PHE A 404 11.88 -0.33 6.79
C PHE A 404 11.76 -1.06 8.13
N GLY A 405 10.76 -0.69 8.93
CA GLY A 405 10.61 -1.36 10.23
C GLY A 405 9.44 -0.90 11.08
N LYS A 406 9.43 -1.43 12.32
CA LYS A 406 8.48 -1.06 13.38
C LYS A 406 7.01 -1.16 12.98
N THR A 407 6.68 -2.19 12.21
CA THR A 407 5.32 -2.48 11.77
C THR A 407 5.08 -4.00 11.71
N ASN A 408 3.84 -4.44 11.45
CA ASN A 408 3.46 -5.86 11.34
C ASN A 408 3.33 -6.34 9.89
N THR A 409 3.86 -5.62 8.92
CA THR A 409 3.62 -5.80 7.50
C THR A 409 4.86 -6.26 6.71
N HIS A 410 4.87 -6.04 5.42
CA HIS A 410 5.89 -6.49 4.47
C HIS A 410 6.08 -5.48 3.33
N LEU A 411 7.03 -5.76 2.44
CA LEU A 411 7.18 -5.09 1.16
C LEU A 411 6.74 -6.04 0.07
N ARG A 412 5.83 -5.63 -0.81
CA ARG A 412 5.30 -6.43 -1.92
C ARG A 412 5.85 -5.96 -3.26
N PHE A 413 6.32 -6.91 -4.05
CA PHE A 413 6.91 -6.64 -5.36
C PHE A 413 6.20 -7.48 -6.42
N GLN A 414 5.61 -6.80 -7.38
CA GLN A 414 4.83 -7.38 -8.46
C GLN A 414 5.05 -6.57 -9.75
N THR A 415 6.24 -6.70 -10.34
CA THR A 415 6.61 -6.03 -11.59
C THR A 415 7.52 -6.88 -12.44
N ARG A 416 7.40 -6.79 -13.77
CA ARG A 416 8.32 -7.37 -14.75
C ARG A 416 9.55 -6.50 -14.99
N GLY A 417 9.53 -5.27 -14.51
CA GLY A 417 10.67 -4.36 -14.57
C GLY A 417 11.84 -4.85 -13.69
N LYS A 418 12.98 -4.20 -13.84
CA LYS A 418 14.17 -4.49 -13.04
C LYS A 418 14.00 -3.94 -11.63
N VAL A 419 14.25 -4.77 -10.63
CA VAL A 419 14.25 -4.37 -9.23
C VAL A 419 15.67 -4.42 -8.70
N LEU A 420 16.22 -3.27 -8.29
CA LEU A 420 17.50 -3.16 -7.61
C LEU A 420 17.31 -2.54 -6.21
N ILE A 421 17.62 -3.30 -5.18
CA ILE A 421 17.59 -2.87 -3.78
C ILE A 421 19.01 -2.92 -3.22
N GLU A 422 19.55 -1.78 -2.81
CA GLU A 422 20.94 -1.67 -2.42
C GLU A 422 21.13 -0.87 -1.12
N ASN A 423 21.99 -1.36 -0.24
CA ASN A 423 22.37 -0.71 1.04
C ASN A 423 21.17 -0.42 1.97
N CYS A 424 20.11 -1.22 1.91
CA CYS A 424 18.90 -1.01 2.71
C CYS A 424 18.93 -1.83 4.01
N VAL A 425 18.20 -1.33 5.02
CA VAL A 425 17.97 -2.03 6.29
C VAL A 425 16.48 -2.31 6.43
N THR A 426 16.12 -3.58 6.69
CA THR A 426 14.71 -3.95 6.85
C THR A 426 14.48 -4.86 8.05
N GLU A 427 13.44 -4.58 8.83
CA GLU A 427 12.86 -5.51 9.80
C GLU A 427 11.71 -6.34 9.18
N LEU A 428 11.34 -6.04 7.93
CA LEU A 428 10.20 -6.60 7.22
C LEU A 428 10.65 -7.61 6.16
N PRO A 429 9.84 -8.64 5.87
CA PRO A 429 10.11 -9.54 4.76
C PRO A 429 9.85 -8.86 3.41
N PHE A 430 10.61 -9.27 2.40
CA PHE A 430 10.34 -8.94 1.00
C PHE A 430 9.50 -10.05 0.38
N TRP A 431 8.33 -9.71 -0.14
CA TRP A 431 7.41 -10.65 -0.73
C TRP A 431 7.31 -10.46 -2.24
N LEU A 432 7.70 -11.49 -2.99
CA LEU A 432 7.40 -11.64 -4.39
C LEU A 432 6.06 -12.35 -4.47
N THR A 433 5.02 -11.65 -4.90
CA THR A 433 3.63 -12.14 -4.91
C THR A 433 3.04 -12.08 -6.32
N GLY A 434 1.81 -12.45 -6.46
CA GLY A 434 0.97 -12.34 -7.63
C GLY A 434 -0.37 -12.91 -7.21
N ASP A 435 -1.42 -12.10 -7.22
CA ASP A 435 -2.75 -12.49 -6.80
C ASP A 435 -3.71 -12.56 -7.98
N THR A 436 -4.15 -13.75 -8.28
CA THR A 436 -5.11 -14.03 -9.35
C THR A 436 -6.51 -14.38 -8.83
N THR A 437 -6.75 -14.21 -7.52
CA THR A 437 -7.97 -14.73 -6.87
C THR A 437 -8.76 -13.70 -6.11
N TYR A 438 -8.10 -12.72 -5.50
CA TYR A 438 -8.76 -11.77 -4.60
C TYR A 438 -8.54 -10.30 -4.99
N TRP A 439 -7.29 -9.81 -4.91
CA TRP A 439 -6.94 -8.43 -5.29
C TRP A 439 -6.69 -8.27 -6.79
N PHE A 440 -6.31 -9.37 -7.45
CA PHE A 440 -5.94 -9.37 -8.86
C PHE A 440 -4.75 -8.46 -9.18
N GLU A 441 -3.81 -8.39 -8.26
CA GLU A 441 -2.58 -7.63 -8.42
C GLU A 441 -1.58 -8.39 -9.30
N SER A 442 -1.05 -7.73 -10.33
CA SER A 442 -0.03 -8.24 -11.23
C SER A 442 1.26 -7.45 -11.01
N SER A 443 2.41 -7.90 -11.38
CA SER A 443 2.87 -8.93 -12.33
C SER A 443 3.87 -9.88 -11.66
N PRO A 444 4.43 -10.88 -12.37
CA PRO A 444 5.57 -11.64 -11.85
C PRO A 444 6.84 -10.77 -11.78
N CYS A 445 7.68 -10.96 -10.75
CA CYS A 445 9.03 -10.44 -10.74
C CYS A 445 9.91 -11.27 -11.68
N THR A 446 10.58 -10.61 -12.64
CA THR A 446 11.42 -11.28 -13.65
C THR A 446 12.90 -10.91 -13.57
N ASP A 447 13.26 -9.90 -12.79
CA ASP A 447 14.64 -9.48 -12.52
C ASP A 447 14.66 -8.77 -11.14
N PHE A 448 15.04 -9.50 -10.08
CA PHE A 448 14.98 -9.03 -8.71
C PHE A 448 16.35 -9.18 -8.04
N THR A 449 17.01 -8.06 -7.77
CA THR A 449 18.35 -8.03 -7.21
C THR A 449 18.41 -7.26 -5.90
N VAL A 450 18.97 -7.88 -4.86
CA VAL A 450 19.20 -7.31 -3.54
C VAL A 450 20.68 -7.37 -3.20
N LYS A 451 21.29 -6.22 -2.91
CA LYS A 451 22.74 -6.12 -2.63
C LYS A 451 23.04 -5.37 -1.33
N ASN A 452 24.01 -5.85 -0.58
CA ASN A 452 24.58 -5.15 0.59
C ASN A 452 23.49 -4.74 1.62
N CYS A 453 22.40 -5.48 1.72
CA CYS A 453 21.28 -5.17 2.61
C CYS A 453 21.39 -5.91 3.94
N ARG A 454 20.77 -5.33 4.97
CA ARG A 454 20.66 -5.95 6.29
C ARG A 454 19.19 -6.28 6.61
N PHE A 455 18.93 -7.56 6.83
CA PHE A 455 17.64 -8.09 7.27
C PHE A 455 17.66 -8.32 8.78
N VAL A 456 16.94 -7.49 9.53
CA VAL A 456 16.96 -7.43 10.99
C VAL A 456 15.77 -8.19 11.57
N GLY A 457 16.04 -9.16 12.45
CA GLY A 457 15.01 -9.97 13.07
C GLY A 457 14.69 -11.27 12.32
N LYS A 458 13.94 -12.16 12.99
CA LYS A 458 13.70 -13.52 12.50
C LYS A 458 12.74 -13.63 11.32
N GLN A 459 11.90 -12.61 11.12
CA GLN A 459 10.88 -12.59 10.06
C GLN A 459 11.36 -11.86 8.81
N ALA A 460 12.48 -11.13 8.89
CA ALA A 460 13.02 -10.39 7.77
C ALA A 460 13.85 -11.34 6.87
N PHE A 461 13.27 -11.76 5.76
CA PHE A 461 13.87 -12.58 4.71
C PHE A 461 13.05 -12.46 3.42
N ILE A 462 13.48 -13.11 2.35
CA ILE A 462 12.78 -13.02 1.05
C ILE A 462 11.80 -14.18 0.93
N ARG A 463 10.55 -13.87 0.56
CA ARG A 463 9.51 -14.85 0.30
C ARG A 463 9.01 -14.76 -1.14
N SER A 464 8.79 -15.91 -1.75
CA SER A 464 8.12 -16.02 -3.04
C SER A 464 6.87 -16.87 -2.89
N ILE A 465 5.71 -16.21 -2.89
CA ILE A 465 4.42 -16.81 -2.55
C ILE A 465 3.32 -16.48 -3.56
N PRO A 466 3.54 -16.69 -4.88
CA PRO A 466 2.51 -16.42 -5.86
C PRO A 466 1.29 -17.32 -5.65
N GLU A 467 0.09 -16.74 -5.83
CA GLU A 467 -1.19 -17.45 -5.74
C GLU A 467 -1.62 -17.99 -7.10
N ILE A 468 -0.80 -18.85 -7.66
CA ILE A 468 -1.05 -19.50 -8.95
C ILE A 468 -0.89 -21.02 -8.84
N THR A 469 -1.38 -21.73 -9.84
CA THR A 469 -1.16 -23.18 -10.03
C THR A 469 -0.36 -23.39 -11.31
N PRO A 470 0.99 -23.44 -11.25
CA PRO A 470 1.82 -23.61 -12.43
C PRO A 470 1.56 -24.93 -13.15
N THR A 471 1.82 -24.92 -14.46
CA THR A 471 1.75 -26.08 -15.34
C THR A 471 3.14 -26.46 -15.83
N ASP A 472 3.25 -27.56 -16.58
CA ASP A 472 4.53 -27.98 -17.19
C ASP A 472 4.99 -26.97 -18.25
N THR A 473 4.09 -26.21 -18.87
CA THR A 473 4.41 -25.16 -19.85
C THR A 473 4.86 -23.86 -19.20
N LEU A 474 4.40 -23.56 -17.98
CA LEU A 474 4.81 -22.42 -17.16
C LEU A 474 5.09 -22.89 -15.74
N PRO A 475 6.21 -23.62 -15.49
CA PRO A 475 6.48 -24.20 -14.17
C PRO A 475 6.86 -23.16 -13.12
N TYR A 476 7.26 -21.95 -13.53
CA TYR A 476 7.73 -20.90 -12.65
C TYR A 476 7.07 -19.58 -12.96
N TYR A 477 6.59 -18.90 -11.93
CA TYR A 477 5.98 -17.57 -12.05
C TYR A 477 7.01 -16.45 -11.94
N HIS A 478 7.83 -16.45 -10.87
CA HIS A 478 8.93 -15.49 -10.73
C HIS A 478 10.24 -16.03 -11.30
N LYS A 479 11.18 -15.14 -11.65
CA LYS A 479 12.48 -15.50 -12.23
C LYS A 479 13.59 -14.56 -11.77
N ASN A 480 14.84 -15.05 -11.87
CA ASN A 480 16.07 -14.27 -11.69
C ASN A 480 16.10 -13.49 -10.35
N VAL A 481 16.06 -14.22 -9.25
CA VAL A 481 16.22 -13.65 -7.91
C VAL A 481 17.68 -13.74 -7.51
N THR A 482 18.34 -12.58 -7.36
CA THR A 482 19.75 -12.48 -6.99
C THR A 482 19.89 -11.76 -5.66
N VAL A 483 20.63 -12.35 -4.71
CA VAL A 483 20.89 -11.77 -3.41
C VAL A 483 22.38 -11.84 -3.11
N GLU A 484 23.02 -10.67 -2.96
CA GLU A 484 24.47 -10.56 -2.86
C GLU A 484 24.91 -9.78 -1.62
N ASN A 485 25.88 -10.33 -0.89
CA ASN A 485 26.56 -9.66 0.23
C ASN A 485 25.61 -9.13 1.32
N CYS A 486 24.45 -9.76 1.52
CA CYS A 486 23.47 -9.37 2.52
C CYS A 486 23.73 -10.06 3.88
N THR A 487 23.29 -9.41 4.95
CA THR A 487 23.36 -9.95 6.31
C THR A 487 21.95 -10.19 6.85
N PHE A 488 21.71 -11.39 7.42
CA PHE A 488 20.41 -11.80 7.93
C PHE A 488 20.50 -12.15 9.41
N ASP A 489 19.59 -11.65 10.24
CA ASP A 489 19.40 -12.15 11.60
C ASP A 489 18.64 -13.49 11.60
N SER A 490 17.83 -13.75 10.59
CA SER A 490 17.21 -15.05 10.33
C SER A 490 18.24 -16.03 9.77
N HIS A 491 18.12 -17.32 10.11
CA HIS A 491 18.85 -18.37 9.40
C HIS A 491 18.15 -18.81 8.09
N VAL A 492 16.88 -18.45 7.90
CA VAL A 492 16.18 -18.60 6.63
C VAL A 492 16.46 -17.34 5.80
N LEU A 493 17.05 -17.52 4.62
CA LEU A 493 17.33 -16.44 3.67
C LEU A 493 16.19 -16.28 2.67
N PHE A 494 15.62 -17.42 2.27
CA PHE A 494 14.55 -17.50 1.28
C PHE A 494 13.57 -18.62 1.66
N ASP A 495 12.29 -18.33 1.54
CA ASP A 495 11.19 -19.31 1.63
C ASP A 495 10.23 -19.09 0.48
N GLY A 496 10.27 -19.97 -0.54
CA GLY A 496 9.50 -19.71 -1.73
C GLY A 496 9.13 -20.91 -2.57
N ARG A 497 8.25 -20.63 -3.53
CA ARG A 497 7.77 -21.61 -4.51
C ARG A 497 7.66 -20.98 -5.90
N TYR A 498 7.72 -21.82 -6.92
CA TYR A 498 7.47 -21.45 -8.31
C TYR A 498 8.35 -20.30 -8.84
N THR A 499 9.62 -20.31 -8.43
CA THR A 499 10.63 -19.33 -8.80
C THR A 499 11.81 -20.03 -9.49
N ASP A 500 12.26 -19.50 -10.60
CA ASP A 500 13.42 -20.00 -11.33
C ASP A 500 14.63 -19.09 -11.18
N ASN A 501 15.82 -19.67 -11.37
CA ASN A 501 17.10 -18.98 -11.38
C ASN A 501 17.33 -18.11 -10.12
N ILE A 502 17.52 -18.78 -9.01
CA ILE A 502 17.72 -18.17 -7.68
C ILE A 502 19.21 -18.21 -7.35
N THR A 503 19.82 -17.07 -7.06
CA THR A 503 21.25 -16.95 -6.74
C THR A 503 21.47 -16.25 -5.41
N PHE A 504 22.24 -16.86 -4.51
CA PHE A 504 22.63 -16.28 -3.22
C PHE A 504 24.16 -16.35 -3.09
N THR A 505 24.86 -15.22 -3.09
CA THR A 505 26.32 -15.13 -3.07
C THR A 505 26.81 -14.17 -1.99
N GLY A 506 27.80 -14.56 -1.21
CA GLY A 506 28.44 -13.72 -0.18
C GLY A 506 27.55 -13.38 1.03
N ASN A 507 26.39 -14.04 1.18
CA ASN A 507 25.43 -13.74 2.23
C ASN A 507 25.84 -14.36 3.57
N LYS A 508 25.49 -13.68 4.68
CA LYS A 508 25.84 -14.10 6.05
C LYS A 508 24.61 -14.13 6.95
N CYS A 509 24.54 -15.12 7.83
CA CYS A 509 23.61 -15.13 8.96
C CYS A 509 24.32 -14.71 10.25
N VAL A 510 23.62 -13.95 11.07
CA VAL A 510 24.09 -13.64 12.43
C VAL A 510 23.87 -14.88 13.31
N GLY A 511 24.94 -15.39 13.91
CA GLY A 511 24.88 -16.57 14.80
C GLY A 511 25.51 -17.83 14.21
N LYS A 512 25.32 -18.95 14.91
CA LYS A 512 26.00 -20.25 14.61
C LYS A 512 25.19 -21.16 13.66
N LYS A 513 23.97 -20.82 13.33
CA LYS A 513 23.11 -21.64 12.47
C LYS A 513 23.51 -21.50 11.01
N LYS A 514 23.56 -22.64 10.31
CA LYS A 514 23.79 -22.63 8.86
C LYS A 514 22.63 -21.98 8.12
N PRO A 515 22.89 -21.12 7.13
CA PRO A 515 21.84 -20.53 6.29
C PRO A 515 21.00 -21.59 5.59
N ILE A 516 19.69 -21.31 5.42
CA ILE A 516 18.73 -22.21 4.78
C ILE A 516 17.98 -21.48 3.66
N ILE A 517 17.83 -22.15 2.54
CA ILE A 517 16.96 -21.76 1.42
C ILE A 517 15.87 -22.82 1.29
N ILE A 518 14.62 -22.44 1.53
CA ILE A 518 13.45 -23.31 1.36
C ILE A 518 12.86 -23.01 -0.02
N ALA A 519 12.93 -23.97 -0.94
CA ALA A 519 12.62 -23.75 -2.34
C ALA A 519 11.73 -24.85 -2.92
N LYS A 520 10.43 -24.80 -2.63
CA LYS A 520 9.45 -25.80 -3.07
C LYS A 520 9.06 -25.58 -4.53
N LYS A 521 9.24 -26.61 -5.36
CA LYS A 521 8.93 -26.52 -6.80
C LYS A 521 9.58 -25.29 -7.45
N CYS A 522 10.82 -24.99 -7.08
CA CYS A 522 11.67 -23.98 -7.70
C CYS A 522 12.61 -24.61 -8.72
N GLY A 523 13.08 -23.81 -9.69
CA GLY A 523 14.00 -24.24 -10.72
C GLY A 523 15.45 -24.24 -10.28
N LYS A 524 16.32 -23.61 -11.07
CA LYS A 524 17.76 -23.53 -10.80
C LYS A 524 18.05 -22.71 -9.54
N ILE A 525 18.90 -23.24 -8.66
CA ILE A 525 19.32 -22.56 -7.45
C ILE A 525 20.84 -22.68 -7.33
N SER A 526 21.50 -21.55 -7.11
CA SER A 526 22.91 -21.43 -6.80
C SER A 526 23.08 -20.69 -5.49
N ALA A 527 23.75 -21.27 -4.53
CA ALA A 527 23.99 -20.63 -3.24
C ALA A 527 25.34 -21.09 -2.67
N ASP A 528 26.14 -20.14 -2.22
CA ASP A 528 27.31 -20.42 -1.42
C ASP A 528 26.92 -20.56 0.05
N ASN A 529 27.48 -21.57 0.74
CA ASN A 529 27.34 -21.78 2.18
C ASN A 529 25.92 -21.93 2.76
N ALA A 530 24.90 -22.24 1.95
CA ALA A 530 23.54 -22.49 2.42
C ALA A 530 23.09 -23.94 2.22
N VAL A 531 22.15 -24.40 3.06
CA VAL A 531 21.43 -25.67 2.87
C VAL A 531 20.18 -25.39 2.02
N ILE A 532 20.03 -26.09 0.92
CA ILE A 532 18.86 -26.00 0.05
C ILE A 532 17.88 -27.11 0.43
N LEU A 533 16.67 -26.73 0.84
CA LEU A 533 15.53 -27.62 1.12
C LEU A 533 14.52 -27.49 -0.02
N ARG A 534 14.28 -28.60 -0.74
CA ARG A 534 13.35 -28.65 -1.89
C ARG A 534 11.99 -29.25 -1.52
#